data_e40a11221d44dff5fdbedff275a726d0
#
_entry.id   e40a11221d44dff5fdbedff275a726d0
#
_cell.length_a   1.000
_cell.length_b   1.000
_cell.length_c   1.000
_cell.angle_alpha   90.00
_cell.angle_beta   90.00
_cell.angle_gamma   90.00
#
_symmetry.space_group_name_H-M   'P 1'
#
loop_
_entity.id
_entity.type
_entity.pdbx_description
1 polymer ?
#
loop_
_entity_poly.entity_id
_entity_poly.type
_entity_poly.pdbx_seq_one_letter_code
_entity_poly.pdbx_strand_id
1 'polypeptide(L)'
;EDASEGIYVHDDCWLREGEEDSKNTFAFRQSRSRETSFTQDYKDLVELLRYEKEHNGYVVWVLGPACSFDVEARRVMGELIAQGYCQALLAGNALATHDLEGGYLGTALGCDIENQKLHFMGHYNHLDTINAINTYGSIPAFIEGEGIHSGIIYNCVKHNVPFVLNGSIRDDGPLPEVYEHTYVGQDT
;
A
#
# COMPACT_ATOMS: atom_id res chain seq x y z
N GLU A 1 17.71 7.60 43.69
CA GLU A 1 17.45 6.19 43.34
C GLU A 1 18.27 5.85 42.12
N ASP A 2 18.92 4.70 42.16
CA ASP A 2 19.81 4.28 41.07
C ASP A 2 18.97 3.69 39.92
N ALA A 3 19.04 4.29 38.75
CA ALA A 3 18.30 3.82 37.58
C ALA A 3 18.69 2.39 37.13
N SER A 4 19.80 1.86 37.62
CA SER A 4 20.24 0.49 37.37
C SER A 4 19.41 -0.58 38.09
N GLU A 5 18.66 -0.21 39.13
CA GLU A 5 17.76 -1.12 39.86
C GLU A 5 16.35 -1.20 39.24
N GLY A 6 16.07 -0.39 38.23
CA GLY A 6 14.76 -0.29 37.59
C GLY A 6 13.80 0.64 38.33
N ILE A 7 12.74 1.01 37.68
CA ILE A 7 11.65 1.82 38.21
C ILE A 7 10.45 0.90 38.42
N TYR A 8 10.05 0.73 39.67
CA TYR A 8 8.83 0.03 40.03
C TYR A 8 7.71 1.03 40.24
N VAL A 9 6.64 0.87 39.49
CA VAL A 9 5.42 1.63 39.67
C VAL A 9 4.40 0.73 40.31
N HIS A 10 3.91 1.11 41.49
CA HIS A 10 2.85 0.36 42.17
C HIS A 10 1.56 0.44 41.36
N ASP A 11 0.91 -0.69 41.14
CA ASP A 11 -0.34 -0.76 40.33
C ASP A 11 -1.43 0.16 40.88
N ASP A 12 -1.44 0.36 42.18
CA ASP A 12 -2.43 1.20 42.88
C ASP A 12 -2.15 2.71 42.77
N CYS A 13 -0.99 3.15 42.29
CA CYS A 13 -0.70 4.58 42.17
C CYS A 13 -1.57 5.27 41.09
N TRP A 14 -2.24 4.48 40.26
CA TRP A 14 -3.16 4.94 39.23
C TRP A 14 -4.62 4.90 39.66
N LEU A 15 -4.94 4.27 40.78
CA LEU A 15 -6.28 4.18 41.34
C LEU A 15 -6.52 5.35 42.27
N ARG A 16 -7.45 6.24 41.93
CA ARG A 16 -7.97 7.21 42.89
C ARG A 16 -8.97 6.50 43.78
N GLU A 17 -8.77 6.57 45.12
CA GLU A 17 -9.75 6.05 46.05
C GLU A 17 -11.14 6.63 45.80
N GLY A 18 -12.09 5.79 45.43
CA GLY A 18 -13.50 6.14 45.22
C GLY A 18 -14.03 6.18 43.81
N GLU A 19 -13.25 5.89 42.77
CA GLU A 19 -13.74 5.69 41.43
C GLU A 19 -13.92 4.20 41.14
N GLU A 20 -15.06 3.68 41.50
CA GLU A 20 -15.64 2.52 40.83
C GLU A 20 -16.02 3.01 39.44
N ASP A 21 -15.28 2.65 38.49
CA ASP A 21 -15.57 2.39 37.10
C ASP A 21 -14.46 2.80 36.17
N SER A 22 -13.97 1.88 35.49
CA SER A 22 -13.18 1.71 34.31
C SER A 22 -13.19 2.81 33.24
N LYS A 23 -13.73 3.97 33.47
CA LYS A 23 -13.77 5.07 32.49
C LYS A 23 -12.54 5.98 32.50
N ASN A 24 -11.69 5.87 33.53
CA ASN A 24 -10.46 6.66 33.67
C ASN A 24 -9.18 5.82 33.70
N THR A 25 -9.22 4.60 33.22
CA THR A 25 -7.98 3.88 32.94
C THR A 25 -7.18 4.70 31.95
N PHE A 26 -5.94 4.98 32.33
CA PHE A 26 -5.00 5.72 31.52
C PHE A 26 -5.02 5.24 30.06
N ALA A 27 -5.57 6.06 29.20
CA ALA A 27 -5.98 5.68 27.85
C ALA A 27 -4.82 5.58 26.85
N PHE A 28 -3.58 5.39 27.32
CA PHE A 28 -2.42 5.25 26.44
C PHE A 28 -2.57 4.11 25.42
N ARG A 29 -3.39 3.10 25.74
CA ARG A 29 -3.61 1.94 24.89
C ARG A 29 -4.96 1.94 24.15
N GLN A 30 -5.80 2.94 24.39
CA GLN A 30 -7.15 2.99 23.80
C GLN A 30 -7.27 3.95 22.63
N SER A 31 -6.29 4.81 22.44
CA SER A 31 -6.35 5.78 21.35
C SER A 31 -5.34 5.43 20.26
N ARG A 32 -5.55 6.00 19.11
CA ARG A 32 -4.77 5.89 17.87
C ARG A 32 -3.36 6.48 17.98
N SER A 33 -2.64 6.21 19.06
CA SER A 33 -1.24 6.57 19.21
C SER A 33 -0.37 5.65 18.36
N ARG A 34 0.66 6.19 17.72
CA ARG A 34 1.67 5.39 16.99
C ARG A 34 2.42 4.40 17.87
N GLU A 35 2.33 4.55 19.18
CA GLU A 35 2.98 3.69 20.19
C GLU A 35 2.10 2.53 20.65
N THR A 36 0.83 2.47 20.20
CA THR A 36 -0.11 1.40 20.54
C THR A 36 -0.22 0.36 19.44
N SER A 37 -0.63 -0.84 19.84
CA SER A 37 -0.98 -1.90 18.88
C SER A 37 -2.17 -1.45 18.01
N PHE A 38 -2.03 -1.48 16.70
CA PHE A 38 -3.09 -1.18 15.73
C PHE A 38 -4.12 -2.32 15.58
N THR A 39 -4.09 -3.33 16.46
CA THR A 39 -4.97 -4.51 16.33
C THR A 39 -6.44 -4.15 16.30
N GLN A 40 -6.87 -3.15 17.09
CA GLN A 40 -8.26 -2.72 17.07
C GLN A 40 -8.59 -1.95 15.80
N ASP A 41 -7.69 -1.07 15.36
CA ASP A 41 -7.89 -0.32 14.10
C ASP A 41 -8.00 -1.25 12.89
N TYR A 42 -7.23 -2.35 12.87
CA TYR A 42 -7.36 -3.36 11.82
C TYR A 42 -8.69 -4.12 11.87
N LYS A 43 -9.21 -4.41 13.07
CA LYS A 43 -10.54 -5.02 13.20
C LYS A 43 -11.64 -4.09 12.71
N ASP A 44 -11.59 -2.83 13.12
CA ASP A 44 -12.55 -1.81 12.71
C ASP A 44 -12.50 -1.61 11.19
N LEU A 45 -11.29 -1.62 10.59
CA LEU A 45 -11.12 -1.56 9.13
C LEU A 45 -11.72 -2.77 8.43
N VAL A 46 -11.51 -3.98 8.97
CA VAL A 46 -12.10 -5.20 8.39
C VAL A 46 -13.63 -5.15 8.43
N GLU A 47 -14.20 -4.70 9.55
CA GLU A 47 -15.65 -4.55 9.69
C GLU A 47 -16.21 -3.50 8.72
N LEU A 48 -15.52 -2.36 8.59
CA LEU A 48 -15.89 -1.31 7.65
C LEU A 48 -15.86 -1.81 6.20
N LEU A 49 -14.77 -2.45 5.78
CA LEU A 49 -14.64 -2.98 4.42
C LEU A 49 -15.71 -4.03 4.09
N ARG A 50 -16.05 -4.88 5.05
CA ARG A 50 -17.14 -5.86 4.89
C ARG A 50 -18.48 -5.17 4.75
N TYR A 51 -18.75 -4.19 5.62
CA TYR A 51 -19.98 -3.41 5.57
C TYR A 51 -20.15 -2.72 4.21
N GLU A 52 -19.11 -2.01 3.75
CA GLU A 52 -19.14 -1.32 2.46
C GLU A 52 -19.39 -2.29 1.30
N LYS A 53 -18.72 -3.44 1.31
CA LYS A 53 -18.92 -4.46 0.28
C LYS A 53 -20.35 -5.02 0.27
N GLU A 54 -20.93 -5.29 1.42
CA GLU A 54 -22.32 -5.80 1.55
C GLU A 54 -23.39 -4.77 1.15
N HIS A 55 -23.06 -3.47 1.28
CA HIS A 55 -23.98 -2.38 0.97
C HIS A 55 -23.68 -1.68 -0.36
N ASN A 56 -22.86 -2.26 -1.22
CA ASN A 56 -22.41 -1.69 -2.50
C ASN A 56 -21.77 -0.31 -2.33
N GLY A 57 -20.99 -0.13 -1.28
CA GLY A 57 -20.21 1.06 -1.03
C GLY A 57 -19.09 1.25 -2.06
N TYR A 58 -18.50 2.43 -2.06
CA TYR A 58 -17.44 2.79 -3.00
C TYR A 58 -16.13 3.06 -2.24
N VAL A 59 -15.24 2.08 -2.25
CA VAL A 59 -13.94 2.15 -1.56
C VAL A 59 -12.86 2.55 -2.54
N VAL A 60 -12.20 3.66 -2.26
CA VAL A 60 -11.04 4.15 -3.01
C VAL A 60 -9.78 3.91 -2.20
N TRP A 61 -8.82 3.21 -2.78
CA TRP A 61 -7.51 3.04 -2.18
C TRP A 61 -6.55 4.10 -2.71
N VAL A 62 -5.84 4.76 -1.79
CA VAL A 62 -4.78 5.71 -2.12
C VAL A 62 -3.45 5.12 -1.67
N LEU A 63 -2.65 4.67 -2.62
CA LEU A 63 -1.45 3.89 -2.34
C LEU A 63 -0.18 4.59 -2.79
N GLY A 64 0.86 4.48 -1.96
CA GLY A 64 2.23 4.84 -2.33
C GLY A 64 3.05 3.62 -2.77
N PRO A 65 4.27 3.82 -3.27
CA PRO A 65 5.13 2.75 -3.81
C PRO A 65 5.55 1.70 -2.77
N ALA A 66 5.47 1.99 -1.48
CA ALA A 66 5.80 1.04 -0.42
C ALA A 66 4.99 -0.27 -0.51
N CYS A 67 3.76 -0.21 -1.02
CA CYS A 67 2.92 -1.40 -1.22
C CYS A 67 3.42 -2.34 -2.32
N SER A 68 4.27 -1.86 -3.22
CA SER A 68 4.85 -2.67 -4.31
C SER A 68 6.20 -3.30 -3.96
N PHE A 69 6.86 -2.84 -2.89
CA PHE A 69 8.17 -3.34 -2.45
C PHE A 69 8.09 -4.58 -1.56
N ASP A 70 6.96 -4.77 -0.92
CA ASP A 70 6.70 -5.92 -0.05
C ASP A 70 5.82 -6.94 -0.78
N VAL A 71 6.32 -8.16 -0.93
CA VAL A 71 5.63 -9.23 -1.68
C VAL A 71 4.28 -9.56 -1.09
N GLU A 72 4.16 -9.57 0.24
CA GLU A 72 2.89 -9.86 0.92
C GLU A 72 1.89 -8.69 0.78
N ALA A 73 2.34 -7.45 0.97
CA ALA A 73 1.48 -6.28 0.75
C ALA A 73 0.96 -6.24 -0.69
N ARG A 74 1.85 -6.47 -1.66
CA ARG A 74 1.53 -6.54 -3.10
C ARG A 74 0.50 -7.63 -3.41
N ARG A 75 0.70 -8.84 -2.85
CA ARG A 75 -0.22 -9.97 -3.01
C ARG A 75 -1.58 -9.68 -2.37
N VAL A 76 -1.59 -9.24 -1.12
CA VAL A 76 -2.84 -8.96 -0.38
C VAL A 76 -3.63 -7.84 -1.03
N MET A 77 -3.00 -6.77 -1.48
CA MET A 77 -3.67 -5.69 -2.20
C MET A 77 -4.28 -6.19 -3.52
N GLY A 78 -3.55 -7.02 -4.27
CA GLY A 78 -4.09 -7.67 -5.46
C GLY A 78 -5.32 -8.54 -5.17
N GLU A 79 -5.31 -9.28 -4.07
CA GLU A 79 -6.46 -10.08 -3.63
C GLU A 79 -7.66 -9.23 -3.19
N LEU A 80 -7.43 -8.12 -2.47
CA LEU A 80 -8.51 -7.19 -2.10
C LEU A 80 -9.19 -6.59 -3.34
N ILE A 81 -8.42 -6.24 -4.35
CA ILE A 81 -8.93 -5.77 -5.64
C ILE A 81 -9.76 -6.87 -6.31
N ALA A 82 -9.19 -8.07 -6.45
CA ALA A 82 -9.85 -9.21 -7.08
C ALA A 82 -11.15 -9.63 -6.38
N GLN A 83 -11.21 -9.45 -5.07
CA GLN A 83 -12.39 -9.76 -4.27
C GLN A 83 -13.40 -8.59 -4.20
N GLY A 84 -13.16 -7.46 -4.85
CA GLY A 84 -14.09 -6.35 -4.91
C GLY A 84 -14.11 -5.46 -3.66
N TYR A 85 -13.01 -5.36 -2.94
CA TYR A 85 -12.79 -4.41 -1.84
C TYR A 85 -12.10 -3.12 -2.31
N CYS A 86 -12.04 -2.90 -3.61
CA CYS A 86 -11.47 -1.72 -4.23
C CYS A 86 -12.31 -1.37 -5.45
N GLN A 87 -12.92 -0.22 -5.47
CA GLN A 87 -13.70 0.29 -6.60
C GLN A 87 -12.89 1.28 -7.44
N ALA A 88 -11.87 1.90 -6.86
CA ALA A 88 -10.89 2.71 -7.59
C ALA A 88 -9.56 2.77 -6.85
N LEU A 89 -8.48 2.94 -7.61
CA LEU A 89 -7.12 3.11 -7.09
C LEU A 89 -6.58 4.49 -7.49
N LEU A 90 -6.09 5.25 -6.51
CA LEU A 90 -5.32 6.47 -6.75
C LEU A 90 -3.86 6.22 -6.36
N ALA A 91 -2.94 6.45 -7.26
CA ALA A 91 -1.53 6.20 -7.01
C ALA A 91 -0.62 7.15 -7.82
N GLY A 92 0.66 7.06 -7.55
CA GLY A 92 1.68 7.71 -8.36
C GLY A 92 2.30 6.78 -9.40
N ASN A 93 2.98 7.36 -10.38
CA ASN A 93 3.78 6.64 -11.37
C ASN A 93 4.74 5.62 -10.72
N ALA A 94 5.36 5.99 -9.60
CA ALA A 94 6.31 5.13 -8.89
C ALA A 94 5.67 3.81 -8.38
N LEU A 95 4.42 3.84 -7.88
CA LEU A 95 3.74 2.60 -7.49
C LEU A 95 3.56 1.69 -8.70
N ALA A 96 3.04 2.22 -9.79
CA ALA A 96 2.76 1.43 -10.99
C ALA A 96 4.04 0.87 -11.62
N THR A 97 5.09 1.69 -11.71
CA THR A 97 6.39 1.27 -12.23
C THR A 97 6.96 0.09 -11.43
N HIS A 98 7.04 0.20 -10.11
CA HIS A 98 7.63 -0.85 -9.29
C HIS A 98 6.73 -2.08 -9.12
N ASP A 99 5.41 -1.91 -9.16
CA ASP A 99 4.49 -3.05 -9.17
C ASP A 99 4.61 -3.86 -10.46
N LEU A 100 4.72 -3.18 -11.61
CA LEU A 100 4.92 -3.82 -12.90
C LEU A 100 6.33 -4.39 -13.05
N GLU A 101 7.37 -3.71 -12.53
CA GLU A 101 8.73 -4.24 -12.41
C GLU A 101 8.72 -5.57 -11.64
N GLY A 102 8.01 -5.61 -10.51
CA GLY A 102 7.86 -6.83 -9.71
C GLY A 102 7.17 -7.98 -10.46
N GLY A 103 6.21 -7.66 -11.32
CA GLY A 103 5.54 -8.67 -12.16
C GLY A 103 6.35 -9.11 -13.36
N TYR A 104 7.19 -8.24 -13.91
CA TYR A 104 7.96 -8.46 -15.13
C TYR A 104 9.33 -9.07 -14.84
N LEU A 105 10.09 -8.48 -13.92
CA LEU A 105 11.48 -8.84 -13.65
C LEU A 105 11.68 -9.48 -12.26
N GLY A 106 10.64 -9.55 -11.42
CA GLY A 106 10.73 -10.07 -10.06
C GLY A 106 11.52 -9.18 -9.10
N THR A 107 11.71 -7.92 -9.45
CA THR A 107 12.48 -6.95 -8.64
C THR A 107 11.68 -5.70 -8.33
N ALA A 108 12.05 -4.99 -7.27
CA ALA A 108 11.61 -3.64 -6.96
C ALA A 108 12.74 -2.86 -6.32
N LEU A 109 13.01 -1.63 -6.79
CA LEU A 109 14.13 -0.81 -6.37
C LEU A 109 15.48 -1.55 -6.42
N GLY A 110 15.69 -2.39 -7.41
CA GLY A 110 16.92 -3.14 -7.60
C GLY A 110 17.10 -4.34 -6.67
N CYS A 111 16.12 -4.66 -5.86
CA CYS A 111 16.10 -5.85 -5.00
C CYS A 111 15.10 -6.87 -5.52
N ASP A 112 15.44 -8.14 -5.37
CA ASP A 112 14.50 -9.23 -5.56
C ASP A 112 13.34 -9.10 -4.57
N ILE A 113 12.10 -9.20 -5.04
CA ILE A 113 10.91 -8.94 -4.20
C ILE A 113 10.66 -10.04 -3.16
N GLU A 114 11.14 -11.27 -3.37
CA GLU A 114 10.92 -12.39 -2.47
C GLU A 114 11.93 -12.43 -1.33
N ASN A 115 13.22 -12.24 -1.64
CA ASN A 115 14.29 -12.42 -0.67
C ASN A 115 15.03 -11.12 -0.28
N GLN A 116 14.63 -10.00 -0.86
CA GLN A 116 15.17 -8.65 -0.60
C GLN A 116 16.69 -8.53 -0.86
N LYS A 117 17.26 -9.42 -1.65
CA LYS A 117 18.68 -9.35 -2.03
C LYS A 117 18.85 -8.43 -3.22
N LEU A 118 19.95 -7.68 -3.19
CA LEU A 118 20.34 -6.85 -4.32
C LEU A 118 20.54 -7.71 -5.57
N HIS A 119 19.83 -7.33 -6.61
CA HIS A 119 19.97 -7.94 -7.93
C HIS A 119 21.17 -7.27 -8.65
N PHE A 120 21.95 -8.06 -9.38
CA PHE A 120 23.05 -7.49 -10.19
C PHE A 120 22.49 -6.51 -11.20
N MET A 121 22.96 -5.26 -11.16
CA MET A 121 22.46 -4.14 -11.95
C MET A 121 20.95 -3.83 -11.79
N GLY A 122 20.34 -4.31 -10.72
CA GLY A 122 18.89 -4.16 -10.48
C GLY A 122 18.39 -2.72 -10.43
N HIS A 123 19.27 -1.76 -10.16
CA HIS A 123 18.93 -0.33 -10.18
C HIS A 123 18.52 0.20 -11.58
N TYR A 124 18.75 -0.57 -12.65
CA TYR A 124 18.25 -0.24 -13.98
C TYR A 124 16.90 -0.90 -14.31
N ASN A 125 16.45 -1.88 -13.53
CA ASN A 125 15.28 -2.69 -13.86
C ASN A 125 14.00 -1.85 -13.99
N HIS A 126 13.84 -0.80 -13.18
CA HIS A 126 12.70 0.10 -13.30
C HIS A 126 12.73 0.91 -14.61
N LEU A 127 13.92 1.33 -15.07
CA LEU A 127 14.08 2.02 -16.36
C LEU A 127 13.77 1.07 -17.53
N ASP A 128 14.24 -0.16 -17.46
CA ASP A 128 13.96 -1.18 -18.47
C ASP A 128 12.46 -1.48 -18.52
N THR A 129 11.81 -1.54 -17.36
CA THR A 129 10.36 -1.71 -17.24
C THR A 129 9.61 -0.53 -17.85
N ILE A 130 9.97 0.71 -17.53
CA ILE A 130 9.38 1.92 -18.13
C ILE A 130 9.51 1.89 -19.65
N ASN A 131 10.70 1.58 -20.17
CA ASN A 131 10.96 1.50 -21.60
C ASN A 131 10.15 0.40 -22.29
N ALA A 132 10.03 -0.76 -21.65
CA ALA A 132 9.20 -1.86 -22.15
C ALA A 132 7.72 -1.43 -22.24
N ILE A 133 7.15 -0.88 -21.16
CA ILE A 133 5.77 -0.41 -21.14
C ILE A 133 5.51 0.65 -22.23
N ASN A 134 6.41 1.63 -22.33
CA ASN A 134 6.31 2.66 -23.39
C ASN A 134 6.39 2.08 -24.79
N THR A 135 7.12 0.99 -25.00
CA THR A 135 7.17 0.29 -26.30
C THR A 135 5.83 -0.36 -26.64
N TYR A 136 5.11 -0.88 -25.66
CA TYR A 136 3.75 -1.42 -25.84
C TYR A 136 2.70 -0.31 -26.00
N GLY A 137 2.98 0.91 -25.55
CA GLY A 137 2.12 2.07 -25.66
C GLY A 137 0.95 2.12 -24.67
N SER A 138 0.75 1.08 -23.85
CA SER A 138 -0.20 1.07 -22.74
C SER A 138 0.14 0.00 -21.70
N ILE A 139 -0.25 0.22 -20.46
CA ILE A 139 -0.09 -0.74 -19.35
C ILE A 139 -0.85 -2.05 -19.64
N PRO A 140 -2.12 -2.04 -20.09
CA PRO A 140 -2.81 -3.29 -20.42
C PRO A 140 -2.13 -4.10 -21.54
N ALA A 141 -1.64 -3.44 -22.58
CA ALA A 141 -0.93 -4.12 -23.68
C ALA A 141 0.39 -4.74 -23.23
N PHE A 142 1.11 -4.06 -22.35
CA PHE A 142 2.32 -4.58 -21.73
C PHE A 142 2.04 -5.82 -20.85
N ILE A 143 1.01 -5.75 -19.99
CA ILE A 143 0.60 -6.86 -19.13
C ILE A 143 0.27 -8.11 -19.96
N GLU A 144 -0.50 -7.93 -21.05
CA GLU A 144 -0.88 -9.03 -21.95
C GLU A 144 0.34 -9.56 -22.72
N GLY A 145 1.13 -8.66 -23.30
CA GLY A 145 2.27 -9.02 -24.15
C GLY A 145 3.39 -9.75 -23.41
N GLU A 146 3.69 -9.34 -22.18
CA GLU A 146 4.72 -9.97 -21.33
C GLU A 146 4.16 -11.11 -20.44
N GLY A 147 2.85 -11.35 -20.49
CA GLY A 147 2.23 -12.42 -19.70
C GLY A 147 2.32 -12.20 -18.20
N ILE A 148 2.14 -10.97 -17.73
CA ILE A 148 2.15 -10.64 -16.32
C ILE A 148 0.88 -11.15 -15.66
N HIS A 149 1.02 -11.86 -14.54
CA HIS A 149 -0.09 -12.52 -13.85
C HIS A 149 -0.24 -12.14 -12.38
N SER A 150 0.52 -11.20 -11.90
CA SER A 150 0.50 -10.77 -10.49
C SER A 150 0.75 -9.27 -10.36
N GLY A 151 0.25 -8.67 -9.30
CA GLY A 151 0.46 -7.29 -8.95
C GLY A 151 -0.82 -6.51 -8.70
N ILE A 152 -0.65 -5.31 -8.18
CA ILE A 152 -1.74 -4.40 -7.86
C ILE A 152 -2.36 -3.89 -9.17
N ILE A 153 -1.54 -3.34 -10.07
CA ILE A 153 -1.97 -2.80 -11.36
C ILE A 153 -2.51 -3.91 -12.27
N TYR A 154 -1.86 -5.10 -12.28
CA TYR A 154 -2.41 -6.25 -12.99
C TYR A 154 -3.84 -6.58 -12.56
N ASN A 155 -4.11 -6.61 -11.24
CA ASN A 155 -5.44 -6.90 -10.74
C ASN A 155 -6.44 -5.78 -11.05
N CYS A 156 -6.02 -4.51 -11.06
CA CYS A 156 -6.87 -3.42 -11.52
C CYS A 156 -7.29 -3.61 -12.99
N VAL A 157 -6.35 -3.91 -13.86
CA VAL A 157 -6.63 -4.15 -15.31
C VAL A 157 -7.53 -5.37 -15.46
N LYS A 158 -7.20 -6.49 -14.83
CA LYS A 158 -7.93 -7.76 -14.95
C LYS A 158 -9.38 -7.68 -14.46
N HIS A 159 -9.62 -6.92 -13.40
CA HIS A 159 -10.95 -6.81 -12.78
C HIS A 159 -11.68 -5.52 -13.17
N ASN A 160 -11.15 -4.76 -14.15
CA ASN A 160 -11.70 -3.49 -14.61
C ASN A 160 -11.92 -2.46 -13.49
N VAL A 161 -11.01 -2.44 -12.52
CA VAL A 161 -11.00 -1.42 -11.48
C VAL A 161 -10.27 -0.18 -12.03
N PRO A 162 -10.94 0.98 -12.11
CA PRO A 162 -10.31 2.20 -12.59
C PRO A 162 -9.17 2.63 -11.68
N PHE A 163 -8.13 3.16 -12.30
CA PHE A 163 -7.01 3.71 -11.55
C PHE A 163 -6.56 5.04 -12.15
N VAL A 164 -6.13 5.95 -11.30
CA VAL A 164 -5.54 7.23 -11.67
C VAL A 164 -4.11 7.26 -11.20
N LEU A 165 -3.19 7.49 -12.13
CA LEU A 165 -1.77 7.58 -11.86
C LEU A 165 -1.29 9.01 -12.11
N ASN A 166 -0.69 9.62 -11.10
CA ASN A 166 -0.11 10.95 -11.22
C ASN A 166 1.43 10.89 -11.25
N GLY A 167 2.01 11.66 -12.14
CA GLY A 167 3.44 11.88 -12.21
C GLY A 167 3.97 12.77 -11.08
N SER A 168 5.26 12.68 -10.84
CA SER A 168 5.99 13.55 -9.93
C SER A 168 7.31 14.02 -10.57
N ILE A 169 7.87 15.12 -10.03
CA ILE A 169 9.18 15.63 -10.48
C ILE A 169 10.35 14.69 -10.17
N ARG A 170 10.12 13.58 -9.48
CA ARG A 170 11.14 12.58 -9.12
C ARG A 170 11.07 11.33 -9.98
N ASP A 171 10.11 11.25 -10.90
CA ASP A 171 9.95 10.09 -11.74
C ASP A 171 11.05 10.04 -12.81
N ASP A 172 11.59 8.85 -13.05
CA ASP A 172 12.61 8.60 -14.08
C ASP A 172 12.01 8.54 -15.50
N GLY A 173 10.70 8.63 -15.60
CA GLY A 173 9.92 8.67 -16.83
C GLY A 173 8.47 8.29 -16.57
N PRO A 174 7.50 8.87 -17.31
CA PRO A 174 6.10 8.54 -17.16
C PRO A 174 5.76 7.24 -17.88
N LEU A 175 4.81 6.50 -17.33
CA LEU A 175 4.10 5.46 -18.05
C LEU A 175 2.99 6.05 -18.94
N PRO A 176 2.49 5.32 -19.95
CA PRO A 176 1.52 5.88 -20.92
C PRO A 176 0.23 6.43 -20.28
N GLU A 177 -0.26 5.80 -19.20
CA GLU A 177 -1.50 6.21 -18.51
C GLU A 177 -1.26 7.18 -17.34
N VAL A 178 -0.05 7.73 -17.18
CA VAL A 178 0.27 8.66 -16.11
C VAL A 178 -0.07 10.09 -16.51
N TYR A 179 -0.84 10.76 -15.67
CA TYR A 179 -1.09 12.19 -15.82
C TYR A 179 0.14 12.99 -15.40
N GLU A 180 0.84 13.60 -16.34
CA GLU A 180 2.02 14.43 -16.08
C GLU A 180 1.65 15.71 -15.33
N HIS A 181 0.46 16.24 -15.57
CA HIS A 181 -0.07 17.41 -14.88
C HIS A 181 -0.99 16.99 -13.73
N THR A 182 -0.53 17.22 -12.51
CA THR A 182 -1.25 16.84 -11.28
C THR A 182 -2.68 17.36 -11.23
N TYR A 183 -2.93 18.57 -11.73
CA TYR A 183 -4.29 19.14 -11.75
C TYR A 183 -5.24 18.33 -12.65
N VAL A 184 -4.77 17.86 -13.80
CA VAL A 184 -5.58 17.06 -14.71
C VAL A 184 -5.95 15.71 -14.05
N GLY A 185 -4.98 15.06 -13.42
CA GLY A 185 -5.24 13.81 -12.71
C GLY A 185 -6.14 13.98 -11.48
N GLN A 186 -6.17 15.16 -10.85
CA GLN A 186 -7.09 15.44 -9.73
C GLN A 186 -8.52 15.69 -10.19
N ASP A 187 -8.71 16.16 -11.42
CA ASP A 187 -10.02 16.46 -12.00
C ASP A 187 -10.67 15.23 -12.65
N THR A 188 -9.94 14.10 -12.72
CA THR A 188 -10.41 12.85 -13.31
C THR A 188 -11.14 11.99 -12.30
#